data_eede4cc93d0258c0c0e857521c34da49
#
_entry.id   eede4cc93d0258c0c0e857521c34da49
#
_cell.length_a   1.000
_cell.length_b   1.000
_cell.length_c   1.000
_cell.angle_alpha   90.00
_cell.angle_beta   90.00
_cell.angle_gamma   90.00
#
_symmetry.space_group_name_H-M   'P 1'
#
loop_
_entity.id
_entity.type
_entity.pdbx_description
1 polymer ?
#
loop_
_entity_poly.entity_id
_entity_poly.type
_entity_poly.pdbx_seq_one_letter_code
_entity_poly.pdbx_strand_id
1 'polypeptide(L)'
;MIREMKPWYDNYCFAEESLRTDPKIFNCDMTLYYLRHRVMSGASPKEMVDKNIRTDYSKLKMLARLDHENQEGEDRMSTIEEIGAKGEILVNLHTSFPAEKITQTDNFRSLLYYYGLLTMCGTRGDRIVMCIPNNCVREQYFGFLREYYQQHGEIYLPRLKDLIDDMAFDGDWKPLFEFIAKAYRDNSAVRDAIEGERNLQGFFKAYLALASYYLVHPELEMNYGYCDFFLLPDKQRYPETKHSYIMELKYASRTATEAELEEQACEGRRQLEQYSRDKKVLLVGSGTDLHCILLQFKGWDMVKCEEIKC
;
A
#
# COMPACT_ATOMS: atom_id res chain seq x y z
N MET A 1 -4.32 -24.28 -0.23
CA MET A 1 -4.39 -23.85 1.18
C MET A 1 -3.15 -23.04 1.59
N ILE A 2 -1.92 -23.61 1.76
CA ILE A 2 -0.74 -22.83 2.19
C ILE A 2 -0.44 -21.68 1.23
N ARG A 3 -0.46 -21.91 -0.09
CA ARG A 3 -0.23 -20.86 -1.09
C ARG A 3 -1.20 -19.69 -0.98
N GLU A 4 -2.42 -19.95 -0.57
CA GLU A 4 -3.49 -18.97 -0.40
C GLU A 4 -3.34 -18.17 0.90
N MET A 5 -2.94 -18.84 2.00
CA MET A 5 -2.69 -18.21 3.29
C MET A 5 -1.39 -17.38 3.31
N LYS A 6 -0.38 -17.80 2.55
CA LYS A 6 0.97 -17.21 2.63
C LYS A 6 0.98 -15.69 2.43
N PRO A 7 0.37 -15.09 1.38
CA PRO A 7 0.38 -13.64 1.22
C PRO A 7 -0.40 -12.88 2.30
N TRP A 8 -1.28 -13.57 3.03
CA TRP A 8 -2.16 -12.96 4.01
C TRP A 8 -1.67 -13.08 5.45
N TYR A 9 -0.97 -14.15 5.82
CA TYR A 9 -0.70 -14.48 7.21
C TYR A 9 0.76 -14.77 7.52
N ASP A 10 1.61 -14.96 6.51
CA ASP A 10 3.03 -15.30 6.65
C ASP A 10 3.93 -14.06 6.75
N ASN A 11 5.22 -14.27 6.64
CA ASN A 11 6.30 -13.29 6.55
C ASN A 11 6.77 -12.65 7.87
N TYR A 12 6.30 -13.10 9.02
CA TYR A 12 6.86 -12.57 10.26
C TYR A 12 8.28 -13.08 10.51
N CYS A 13 9.17 -12.15 10.81
CA CYS A 13 10.57 -12.39 11.17
C CYS A 13 10.92 -11.51 12.36
N PHE A 14 11.30 -12.13 13.50
CA PHE A 14 11.54 -11.46 14.77
C PHE A 14 13.01 -11.56 15.23
N ALA A 15 13.91 -12.06 14.39
CA ALA A 15 15.33 -12.17 14.68
C ALA A 15 16.15 -11.95 13.41
N GLU A 16 17.25 -11.22 13.51
CA GLU A 16 18.12 -10.92 12.35
C GLU A 16 18.73 -12.20 11.76
N GLU A 17 19.05 -13.18 12.59
CA GLU A 17 19.58 -14.48 12.18
C GLU A 17 18.58 -15.24 11.29
N SER A 18 17.29 -14.97 11.46
CA SER A 18 16.20 -15.60 10.70
C SER A 18 15.86 -14.86 9.39
N LEU A 19 16.52 -13.74 9.08
CA LEU A 19 16.24 -12.99 7.84
C LEU A 19 16.43 -13.82 6.58
N ARG A 20 17.40 -14.75 6.59
CA ARG A 20 17.74 -15.61 5.46
C ARG A 20 17.12 -17.00 5.53
N THR A 21 16.36 -17.28 6.59
CA THR A 21 15.70 -18.59 6.79
C THR A 21 14.29 -18.58 6.21
N ASP A 22 13.87 -19.71 5.65
CA ASP A 22 12.51 -20.00 5.21
C ASP A 22 12.11 -21.37 5.79
N PRO A 23 10.91 -21.57 6.29
CA PRO A 23 9.77 -20.67 6.26
C PRO A 23 9.82 -19.54 7.30
N LYS A 24 9.11 -18.46 7.01
CA LYS A 24 8.80 -17.40 7.98
C LYS A 24 7.66 -17.85 8.91
N ILE A 25 7.35 -17.01 9.88
CA ILE A 25 6.32 -17.32 10.88
C ILE A 25 4.96 -16.85 10.39
N PHE A 26 3.95 -17.73 10.45
CA PHE A 26 2.56 -17.42 10.21
C PHE A 26 1.91 -16.79 11.44
N ASN A 27 0.99 -15.85 11.24
CA ASN A 27 0.10 -15.39 12.31
C ASN A 27 -0.84 -16.52 12.71
N CYS A 28 -0.74 -16.96 13.98
CA CYS A 28 -1.47 -18.11 14.48
C CYS A 28 -2.99 -17.89 14.45
N ASP A 29 -3.46 -16.72 14.91
CA ASP A 29 -4.88 -16.42 15.01
C ASP A 29 -5.54 -16.39 13.63
N MET A 30 -4.90 -15.74 12.65
CA MET A 30 -5.36 -15.71 11.29
C MET A 30 -5.34 -17.08 10.63
N THR A 31 -4.33 -17.88 10.91
CA THR A 31 -4.25 -19.25 10.41
C THR A 31 -5.39 -20.10 10.98
N LEU A 32 -5.67 -19.99 12.27
CA LEU A 32 -6.79 -20.69 12.90
C LEU A 32 -8.16 -20.24 12.37
N TYR A 33 -8.34 -18.93 12.14
CA TYR A 33 -9.53 -18.38 11.49
C TYR A 33 -9.77 -19.03 10.12
N TYR A 34 -8.72 -19.05 9.27
CA TYR A 34 -8.81 -19.66 7.94
C TYR A 34 -9.15 -21.14 8.01
N LEU A 35 -8.43 -21.89 8.85
CA LEU A 35 -8.62 -23.33 9.00
C LEU A 35 -10.03 -23.67 9.52
N ARG A 36 -10.51 -22.93 10.54
CA ARG A 36 -11.88 -23.07 11.06
C ARG A 36 -12.91 -22.84 9.97
N HIS A 37 -12.76 -21.77 9.20
CA HIS A 37 -13.68 -21.46 8.10
C HIS A 37 -13.66 -22.58 7.05
N ARG A 38 -12.48 -23.06 6.68
CA ARG A 38 -12.30 -24.14 5.71
C ARG A 38 -12.94 -25.44 6.16
N VAL A 39 -12.81 -25.79 7.45
CA VAL A 39 -13.44 -27.00 8.02
C VAL A 39 -14.95 -26.87 8.04
N MET A 40 -15.50 -25.72 8.38
CA MET A 40 -16.95 -25.52 8.52
C MET A 40 -17.68 -25.36 7.19
N SER A 41 -17.09 -24.67 6.22
CA SER A 41 -17.74 -24.32 4.95
C SER A 41 -17.22 -25.11 3.74
N GLY A 42 -16.13 -25.85 3.88
CA GLY A 42 -15.44 -26.51 2.76
C GLY A 42 -14.72 -25.57 1.80
N ALA A 43 -14.82 -24.25 2.00
CA ALA A 43 -14.26 -23.22 1.13
C ALA A 43 -13.37 -22.25 1.93
N SER A 44 -12.53 -21.49 1.24
CA SER A 44 -11.74 -20.42 1.84
C SER A 44 -12.64 -19.25 2.25
N PRO A 45 -12.29 -18.49 3.31
CA PRO A 45 -13.06 -17.32 3.69
C PRO A 45 -13.03 -16.27 2.56
N LYS A 46 -14.18 -15.65 2.27
CA LYS A 46 -14.24 -14.52 1.32
C LYS A 46 -13.47 -13.32 1.86
N GLU A 47 -13.59 -13.04 3.15
CA GLU A 47 -12.80 -12.03 3.85
C GLU A 47 -11.65 -12.75 4.55
N MET A 48 -10.41 -12.43 4.16
CA MET A 48 -9.21 -13.06 4.71
C MET A 48 -8.85 -12.52 6.10
N VAL A 49 -9.46 -11.43 6.54
CA VAL A 49 -9.28 -10.85 7.88
C VAL A 49 -10.51 -11.10 8.72
N ASP A 50 -10.34 -11.73 9.90
CA ASP A 50 -11.43 -11.93 10.85
C ASP A 50 -11.96 -10.57 11.34
N LYS A 51 -13.30 -10.40 11.29
CA LYS A 51 -13.96 -9.19 11.78
C LYS A 51 -13.71 -8.91 13.26
N ASN A 52 -13.52 -9.97 14.05
CA ASN A 52 -13.22 -9.84 15.47
C ASN A 52 -11.81 -9.31 15.73
N ILE A 53 -10.87 -9.60 14.84
CA ILE A 53 -9.48 -9.08 14.90
C ILE A 53 -9.40 -7.66 14.31
N ARG A 54 -10.41 -7.21 13.58
CA ARG A 54 -10.56 -5.79 13.24
C ARG A 54 -10.57 -4.86 14.47
N THR A 55 -10.84 -5.37 15.66
CA THR A 55 -10.64 -4.60 16.90
C THR A 55 -9.18 -4.25 17.16
N ASP A 56 -8.23 -5.00 16.61
CA ASP A 56 -6.80 -4.65 16.67
C ASP A 56 -6.42 -3.47 15.75
N TYR A 57 -7.28 -3.08 14.80
CA TYR A 57 -7.16 -1.79 14.08
C TYR A 57 -7.12 -0.59 15.03
N SER A 58 -7.71 -0.73 16.21
CA SER A 58 -7.62 0.29 17.25
C SER A 58 -6.20 0.51 17.75
N LYS A 59 -5.31 -0.48 17.63
CA LYS A 59 -3.92 -0.37 18.11
C LYS A 59 -3.12 0.64 17.27
N LEU A 60 -3.16 0.54 15.94
CA LEU A 60 -2.50 1.52 15.08
C LEU A 60 -3.09 2.91 15.29
N LYS A 61 -4.42 3.00 15.38
CA LYS A 61 -5.15 4.24 15.62
C LYS A 61 -4.83 4.82 16.99
N MET A 62 -4.73 3.99 18.03
CA MET A 62 -4.33 4.41 19.37
C MET A 62 -2.89 4.91 19.37
N LEU A 63 -1.96 4.16 18.77
CA LEU A 63 -0.55 4.54 18.69
C LEU A 63 -0.33 5.82 17.89
N ALA A 64 -1.05 6.03 16.80
CA ALA A 64 -0.97 7.25 16.02
C ALA A 64 -1.57 8.47 16.71
N ARG A 65 -2.56 8.27 17.60
CA ARG A 65 -3.27 9.35 18.33
C ARG A 65 -2.71 9.67 19.72
N LEU A 66 -1.73 8.90 20.20
CA LEU A 66 -1.05 9.22 21.47
C LEU A 66 -0.38 10.60 21.32
N ASP A 67 -1.01 11.65 21.79
CA ASP A 67 -0.60 13.06 21.80
C ASP A 67 -0.88 13.89 20.53
N HIS A 68 -2.13 14.33 20.39
CA HIS A 68 -2.50 15.39 19.44
C HIS A 68 -1.99 16.79 19.81
N GLU A 69 -1.32 16.94 20.95
CA GLU A 69 -0.96 18.27 21.50
C GLU A 69 0.49 18.70 21.22
N ASN A 70 1.33 17.84 20.63
CA ASN A 70 2.74 18.14 20.37
C ASN A 70 3.12 17.94 18.90
N GLN A 71 4.11 18.70 18.41
CA GLN A 71 4.72 18.58 17.07
C GLN A 71 5.18 17.14 16.70
N GLU A 72 5.39 16.29 17.70
CA GLU A 72 5.73 14.87 17.50
C GLU A 72 4.59 14.04 16.89
N GLY A 73 3.34 14.54 16.91
CA GLY A 73 2.20 13.89 16.23
C GLY A 73 2.31 13.89 14.71
N GLU A 74 2.88 14.95 14.13
CA GLU A 74 3.12 15.04 12.68
C GLU A 74 4.17 14.02 12.20
N ASP A 75 5.18 13.76 13.01
CA ASP A 75 6.27 12.82 12.71
C ASP A 75 5.78 11.37 12.66
N ARG A 76 4.76 11.02 13.45
CA ARG A 76 4.13 9.68 13.46
C ARG A 76 3.27 9.45 12.23
N MET A 77 2.47 10.44 11.84
CA MET A 77 1.69 10.36 10.61
C MET A 77 2.60 10.24 9.40
N SER A 78 3.65 11.07 9.32
CA SER A 78 4.68 10.97 8.27
C SER A 78 5.32 9.58 8.23
N THR A 79 5.58 8.96 9.40
CA THR A 79 6.07 7.57 9.47
C THR A 79 5.05 6.58 8.91
N ILE A 80 3.76 6.69 9.25
CA ILE A 80 2.71 5.80 8.75
C ILE A 80 2.52 5.98 7.24
N GLU A 81 2.55 7.21 6.76
CA GLU A 81 2.48 7.53 5.33
C GLU A 81 3.70 6.99 4.58
N GLU A 82 4.90 7.11 5.14
CA GLU A 82 6.11 6.52 4.56
C GLU A 82 6.00 5.00 4.45
N ILE A 83 5.53 4.32 5.51
CA ILE A 83 5.31 2.87 5.50
C ILE A 83 4.24 2.50 4.47
N GLY A 84 3.13 3.24 4.42
CA GLY A 84 2.05 3.00 3.46
C GLY A 84 2.51 3.21 2.01
N ALA A 85 3.34 4.21 1.76
CA ALA A 85 3.87 4.53 0.44
C ALA A 85 4.92 3.53 -0.03
N LYS A 86 5.95 3.28 0.79
CA LYS A 86 7.10 2.44 0.42
C LYS A 86 6.94 0.96 0.77
N GLY A 87 6.08 0.63 1.72
CA GLY A 87 5.97 -0.73 2.28
C GLY A 87 7.10 -1.10 3.26
N GLU A 88 8.15 -0.28 3.37
CA GLU A 88 9.30 -0.50 4.25
C GLU A 88 9.83 0.79 4.88
N ILE A 89 10.59 0.66 5.97
CA ILE A 89 11.21 1.77 6.69
C ILE A 89 12.50 1.33 7.38
N LEU A 90 13.47 2.23 7.49
CA LEU A 90 14.69 2.02 8.29
C LEU A 90 14.43 2.37 9.75
N VAL A 91 14.80 1.47 10.66
CA VAL A 91 14.54 1.60 12.09
C VAL A 91 15.80 1.35 12.91
N ASN A 92 16.04 2.22 13.91
CA ASN A 92 16.91 1.90 15.03
C ASN A 92 16.04 1.20 16.09
N LEU A 93 16.12 -0.13 16.17
CA LEU A 93 15.26 -0.90 17.06
C LEU A 93 15.68 -0.73 18.52
N HIS A 94 14.78 -0.18 19.31
CA HIS A 94 14.96 -0.08 20.76
C HIS A 94 14.24 -1.23 21.45
N THR A 95 14.98 -2.01 22.23
CA THR A 95 14.45 -3.17 22.97
C THR A 95 13.71 -2.78 24.24
N SER A 96 14.00 -1.60 24.78
CA SER A 96 13.33 -1.04 25.94
C SER A 96 13.40 0.49 25.93
N PHE A 97 12.33 1.14 26.36
CA PHE A 97 12.27 2.59 26.53
C PHE A 97 11.21 2.94 27.59
N PRO A 98 11.39 4.05 28.34
CA PRO A 98 10.40 4.53 29.28
C PRO A 98 9.09 4.92 28.61
N ALA A 99 7.96 4.76 29.31
CA ALA A 99 6.64 5.10 28.77
C ALA A 99 6.53 6.57 28.32
N GLU A 100 7.23 7.48 29.01
CA GLU A 100 7.27 8.92 28.71
C GLU A 100 7.96 9.22 27.37
N LYS A 101 8.76 8.27 26.84
CA LYS A 101 9.47 8.42 25.57
C LYS A 101 8.82 7.65 24.41
N ILE A 102 7.61 7.15 24.62
CA ILE A 102 6.85 6.40 23.62
C ILE A 102 6.59 7.23 22.35
N THR A 103 6.54 8.54 22.50
CA THR A 103 6.26 9.50 21.43
C THR A 103 7.45 9.76 20.50
N GLN A 104 8.68 9.46 20.94
CA GLN A 104 9.85 9.62 20.08
C GLN A 104 9.79 8.70 18.86
N THR A 105 10.16 9.20 17.70
CA THR A 105 10.00 8.52 16.40
C THR A 105 10.58 7.11 16.37
N ASP A 106 11.80 6.88 16.87
CA ASP A 106 12.42 5.55 16.86
C ASP A 106 11.71 4.60 17.85
N ASN A 107 11.19 5.09 18.97
CA ASN A 107 10.40 4.30 19.89
C ASN A 107 9.03 3.94 19.31
N PHE A 108 8.38 4.87 18.62
CA PHE A 108 7.15 4.61 17.89
C PHE A 108 7.34 3.54 16.81
N ARG A 109 8.41 3.64 16.01
CA ARG A 109 8.77 2.63 15.00
C ARG A 109 9.03 1.27 15.63
N SER A 110 9.72 1.24 16.78
CA SER A 110 9.95 0.00 17.54
C SER A 110 8.64 -0.60 18.07
N LEU A 111 7.68 0.23 18.51
CA LEU A 111 6.36 -0.25 18.92
C LEU A 111 5.58 -0.88 17.77
N LEU A 112 5.61 -0.30 16.57
CA LEU A 112 4.95 -0.90 15.42
C LEU A 112 5.46 -2.34 15.18
N TYR A 113 6.76 -2.58 15.37
CA TYR A 113 7.34 -3.91 15.30
C TYR A 113 6.83 -4.82 16.44
N TYR A 114 6.87 -4.37 17.69
CA TYR A 114 6.42 -5.20 18.84
C TYR A 114 4.92 -5.52 18.79
N TYR A 115 4.13 -4.68 18.13
CA TYR A 115 2.69 -4.96 17.90
C TYR A 115 2.44 -5.81 16.64
N GLY A 116 3.49 -6.25 15.94
CA GLY A 116 3.37 -7.07 14.73
C GLY A 116 2.84 -6.30 13.52
N LEU A 117 2.89 -4.96 13.57
CA LEU A 117 2.54 -4.08 12.45
C LEU A 117 3.69 -3.91 11.47
N LEU A 118 4.92 -4.20 11.91
CA LEU A 118 6.11 -4.31 11.09
C LEU A 118 6.84 -5.62 11.39
N THR A 119 7.69 -6.06 10.47
CA THR A 119 8.55 -7.23 10.60
C THR A 119 9.93 -6.92 10.04
N MET A 120 10.95 -7.62 10.49
CA MET A 120 12.30 -7.51 9.92
C MET A 120 12.30 -8.10 8.52
N CYS A 121 12.82 -7.36 7.52
CA CYS A 121 13.00 -7.84 6.16
C CYS A 121 14.42 -7.66 5.61
N GLY A 122 15.28 -6.93 6.32
CA GLY A 122 16.67 -6.74 5.93
C GLY A 122 17.46 -5.93 6.94
N THR A 123 18.71 -5.65 6.59
CA THR A 123 19.60 -4.76 7.34
C THR A 123 20.29 -3.78 6.39
N ARG A 124 20.55 -2.57 6.86
CA ARG A 124 21.34 -1.57 6.14
C ARG A 124 22.31 -0.89 7.10
N GLY A 125 23.55 -1.38 7.11
CA GLY A 125 24.54 -0.99 8.12
C GLY A 125 24.13 -1.57 9.49
N ASP A 126 24.02 -0.70 10.47
CA ASP A 126 23.59 -1.01 11.85
C ASP A 126 22.07 -0.85 12.08
N ARG A 127 21.32 -0.48 11.03
CA ARG A 127 19.87 -0.29 11.09
C ARG A 127 19.14 -1.46 10.46
N ILE A 128 17.95 -1.73 10.99
CA ILE A 128 17.07 -2.79 10.51
C ILE A 128 16.13 -2.20 9.47
N VAL A 129 16.00 -2.87 8.32
CA VAL A 129 14.94 -2.61 7.37
C VAL A 129 13.72 -3.38 7.85
N MET A 130 12.65 -2.66 8.15
CA MET A 130 11.37 -3.23 8.54
C MET A 130 10.32 -2.99 7.47
N CYS A 131 9.47 -3.98 7.23
CA CYS A 131 8.42 -3.90 6.23
C CYS A 131 7.07 -4.39 6.76
N ILE A 132 6.02 -4.11 6.00
CA ILE A 132 4.70 -4.68 6.27
C ILE A 132 4.74 -6.18 6.03
N PRO A 133 4.41 -7.03 7.02
CA PRO A 133 4.60 -8.48 6.90
C PRO A 133 3.71 -9.13 5.84
N ASN A 134 2.46 -8.73 5.75
CA ASN A 134 1.46 -9.40 4.92
C ASN A 134 0.24 -8.50 4.60
N ASN A 135 -0.67 -9.04 3.80
CA ASN A 135 -1.86 -8.30 3.36
C ASN A 135 -2.82 -7.95 4.50
N CYS A 136 -2.92 -8.78 5.55
CA CYS A 136 -3.74 -8.44 6.72
C CYS A 136 -3.29 -7.14 7.39
N VAL A 137 -1.98 -7.00 7.60
CA VAL A 137 -1.42 -5.78 8.20
C VAL A 137 -1.47 -4.62 7.22
N ARG A 138 -1.25 -4.88 5.92
CA ARG A 138 -1.36 -3.87 4.87
C ARG A 138 -2.76 -3.25 4.81
N GLU A 139 -3.82 -4.06 4.89
CA GLU A 139 -5.19 -3.55 4.98
C GLU A 139 -5.40 -2.65 6.20
N GLN A 140 -4.72 -2.92 7.32
CA GLN A 140 -4.79 -2.07 8.51
C GLN A 140 -4.19 -0.69 8.25
N TYR A 141 -2.99 -0.62 7.68
CA TYR A 141 -2.37 0.67 7.32
C TYR A 141 -3.25 1.48 6.37
N PHE A 142 -3.73 0.86 5.31
CA PHE A 142 -4.57 1.55 4.33
C PHE A 142 -5.94 1.92 4.90
N GLY A 143 -6.52 1.08 5.77
CA GLY A 143 -7.74 1.42 6.50
C GLY A 143 -7.57 2.64 7.38
N PHE A 144 -6.47 2.71 8.12
CA PHE A 144 -6.13 3.86 8.96
C PHE A 144 -5.90 5.14 8.13
N LEU A 145 -5.10 5.06 7.07
CA LEU A 145 -4.84 6.19 6.17
C LEU A 145 -6.13 6.72 5.52
N ARG A 146 -7.04 5.83 5.09
CA ARG A 146 -8.35 6.25 4.58
C ARG A 146 -9.17 7.01 5.62
N GLU A 147 -9.27 6.50 6.84
CA GLU A 147 -9.98 7.21 7.92
C GLU A 147 -9.36 8.58 8.19
N TYR A 148 -8.03 8.66 8.18
CA TYR A 148 -7.32 9.92 8.35
C TYR A 148 -7.65 10.90 7.22
N TYR A 149 -7.54 10.48 5.96
CA TYR A 149 -7.86 11.34 4.82
C TYR A 149 -9.33 11.72 4.76
N GLN A 150 -10.25 10.85 5.17
CA GLN A 150 -11.69 11.15 5.25
C GLN A 150 -12.02 12.18 6.34
N GLN A 151 -11.24 12.29 7.40
CA GLN A 151 -11.43 13.36 8.39
C GLN A 151 -11.11 14.75 7.82
N HIS A 152 -10.31 14.80 6.75
CA HIS A 152 -9.88 16.02 6.08
C HIS A 152 -10.63 16.29 4.78
N GLY A 153 -11.51 15.38 4.33
CA GLY A 153 -12.37 15.57 3.16
C GLY A 153 -13.15 14.31 2.78
N GLU A 154 -14.29 14.51 2.14
CA GLU A 154 -15.18 13.42 1.78
C GLU A 154 -14.88 12.89 0.37
N ILE A 155 -14.55 11.60 0.28
CA ILE A 155 -14.68 10.81 -0.95
C ILE A 155 -15.96 10.00 -0.87
N TYR A 156 -16.83 10.12 -1.86
CA TYR A 156 -18.07 9.35 -1.93
C TYR A 156 -17.77 7.87 -2.25
N LEU A 157 -17.64 7.07 -1.20
CA LEU A 157 -17.21 5.67 -1.28
C LEU A 157 -18.10 4.77 -2.15
N PRO A 158 -19.44 4.91 -2.20
CA PRO A 158 -20.24 4.09 -3.11
C PRO A 158 -19.83 4.28 -4.57
N ARG A 159 -19.65 5.52 -5.04
CA ARG A 159 -19.21 5.78 -6.41
C ARG A 159 -17.80 5.25 -6.68
N LEU A 160 -16.90 5.36 -5.69
CA LEU A 160 -15.55 4.81 -5.80
C LEU A 160 -15.58 3.29 -6.01
N LYS A 161 -16.48 2.57 -5.31
CA LYS A 161 -16.65 1.12 -5.49
C LYS A 161 -17.16 0.77 -6.88
N ASP A 162 -18.17 1.48 -7.38
CA ASP A 162 -18.68 1.27 -8.74
C ASP A 162 -17.54 1.44 -9.77
N LEU A 163 -16.72 2.49 -9.64
CA LEU A 163 -15.58 2.73 -10.52
C LEU A 163 -14.47 1.66 -10.39
N ILE A 164 -14.29 1.08 -9.20
CA ILE A 164 -13.39 -0.06 -9.00
C ILE A 164 -13.93 -1.30 -9.72
N ASP A 165 -15.24 -1.53 -9.68
CA ASP A 165 -15.88 -2.63 -10.37
C ASP A 165 -15.75 -2.46 -11.89
N ASP A 166 -16.03 -1.27 -12.43
CA ASP A 166 -15.84 -0.93 -13.86
C ASP A 166 -14.39 -1.18 -14.30
N MET A 167 -13.41 -0.74 -13.50
CA MET A 167 -11.99 -1.00 -13.76
C MET A 167 -11.66 -2.51 -13.74
N ALA A 168 -12.19 -3.26 -12.77
CA ALA A 168 -11.82 -4.66 -12.57
C ALA A 168 -12.40 -5.60 -13.62
N PHE A 169 -13.64 -5.36 -14.05
CA PHE A 169 -14.39 -6.27 -14.92
C PHE A 169 -14.45 -5.81 -16.37
N ASP A 170 -14.51 -4.51 -16.62
CA ASP A 170 -14.68 -3.93 -17.95
C ASP A 170 -13.41 -3.26 -18.49
N GLY A 171 -12.38 -3.08 -17.65
CA GLY A 171 -11.14 -2.40 -18.03
C GLY A 171 -11.29 -0.87 -18.12
N ASP A 172 -12.41 -0.32 -17.67
CA ASP A 172 -12.65 1.13 -17.66
C ASP A 172 -11.99 1.78 -16.45
N TRP A 173 -10.69 1.93 -16.52
CA TRP A 173 -9.84 2.38 -15.42
C TRP A 173 -9.77 3.90 -15.25
N LYS A 174 -9.89 4.67 -16.33
CA LYS A 174 -9.62 6.11 -16.34
C LYS A 174 -10.54 6.92 -15.42
N PRO A 175 -11.87 6.68 -15.39
CA PRO A 175 -12.78 7.41 -14.51
C PRO A 175 -12.44 7.24 -13.02
N LEU A 176 -11.89 6.09 -12.62
CA LEU A 176 -11.45 5.85 -11.24
C LEU A 176 -10.30 6.78 -10.84
N PHE A 177 -9.26 6.87 -11.67
CA PHE A 177 -8.11 7.75 -11.36
C PHE A 177 -8.47 9.22 -11.42
N GLU A 178 -9.31 9.62 -12.37
CA GLU A 178 -9.85 10.99 -12.44
C GLU A 178 -10.67 11.33 -11.20
N PHE A 179 -11.48 10.40 -10.71
CA PHE A 179 -12.28 10.58 -9.50
C PHE A 179 -11.39 10.75 -8.25
N ILE A 180 -10.37 9.90 -8.07
CA ILE A 180 -9.42 9.99 -6.94
C ILE A 180 -8.61 11.30 -7.04
N ALA A 181 -8.12 11.65 -8.22
CA ALA A 181 -7.38 12.89 -8.46
C ALA A 181 -8.22 14.15 -8.18
N LYS A 182 -9.50 14.13 -8.57
CA LYS A 182 -10.43 15.19 -8.23
C LYS A 182 -10.63 15.34 -6.72
N ALA A 183 -10.81 14.23 -6.03
CA ALA A 183 -10.95 14.24 -4.58
C ALA A 183 -9.68 14.78 -3.88
N TYR A 184 -8.50 14.44 -4.37
CA TYR A 184 -7.23 15.00 -3.92
C TYR A 184 -7.17 16.51 -4.14
N ARG A 185 -7.51 16.99 -5.33
CA ARG A 185 -7.49 18.42 -5.68
C ARG A 185 -8.50 19.23 -4.87
N ASP A 186 -9.73 18.73 -4.73
CA ASP A 186 -10.84 19.48 -4.13
C ASP A 186 -10.74 19.55 -2.60
N ASN A 187 -9.89 18.74 -2.00
CA ASN A 187 -9.72 18.67 -0.55
C ASN A 187 -8.53 19.53 -0.06
N SER A 188 -8.82 20.76 0.40
CA SER A 188 -7.80 21.72 0.83
C SER A 188 -6.96 21.21 2.02
N ALA A 189 -7.58 20.54 2.97
CA ALA A 189 -6.88 20.04 4.15
C ALA A 189 -5.96 18.85 3.81
N VAL A 190 -6.37 17.99 2.88
CA VAL A 190 -5.50 16.93 2.33
C VAL A 190 -4.33 17.54 1.56
N ARG A 191 -4.58 18.62 0.79
CA ARG A 191 -3.53 19.31 0.03
C ARG A 191 -2.43 19.90 0.91
N ASP A 192 -2.80 20.44 2.06
CA ASP A 192 -1.86 21.06 2.99
C ASP A 192 -1.05 19.98 3.77
N ALA A 193 -1.66 18.82 4.00
CA ALA A 193 -1.03 17.68 4.66
C ALA A 193 -0.22 16.79 3.70
N ILE A 194 -0.59 16.76 2.40
CA ILE A 194 0.00 15.87 1.40
C ILE A 194 0.74 16.69 0.35
N GLU A 195 2.01 16.96 0.57
CA GLU A 195 2.89 17.58 -0.41
C GLU A 195 4.00 16.58 -0.82
N GLY A 196 4.17 16.41 -2.14
CA GLY A 196 5.18 15.53 -2.72
C GLY A 196 4.67 14.17 -3.20
N GLU A 197 5.51 13.54 -4.01
CA GLU A 197 5.21 12.27 -4.72
C GLU A 197 4.81 11.14 -3.77
N ARG A 198 5.57 10.98 -2.70
CA ARG A 198 5.35 9.91 -1.71
C ARG A 198 3.97 9.96 -1.05
N ASN A 199 3.58 11.14 -0.63
CA ASN A 199 2.31 11.33 0.06
C ASN A 199 1.14 11.11 -0.90
N LEU A 200 1.30 11.58 -2.15
CA LEU A 200 0.33 11.34 -3.21
C LEU A 200 0.20 9.84 -3.54
N GLN A 201 1.32 9.11 -3.60
CA GLN A 201 1.31 7.65 -3.75
C GLN A 201 0.55 6.97 -2.60
N GLY A 202 0.80 7.38 -1.35
CA GLY A 202 0.09 6.89 -0.16
C GLY A 202 -1.43 7.13 -0.25
N PHE A 203 -1.83 8.31 -0.70
CA PHE A 203 -3.24 8.66 -0.92
C PHE A 203 -3.90 7.73 -1.94
N PHE A 204 -3.30 7.56 -3.12
CA PHE A 204 -3.83 6.64 -4.14
C PHE A 204 -3.89 5.20 -3.62
N LYS A 205 -2.82 4.70 -2.99
CA LYS A 205 -2.78 3.34 -2.42
C LYS A 205 -3.89 3.11 -1.40
N ALA A 206 -4.18 4.09 -0.53
CA ALA A 206 -5.21 3.97 0.49
C ALA A 206 -6.61 3.76 -0.11
N TYR A 207 -6.92 4.38 -1.25
CA TYR A 207 -8.21 4.21 -1.93
C TYR A 207 -8.24 3.00 -2.85
N LEU A 208 -7.15 2.72 -3.56
CA LEU A 208 -7.05 1.51 -4.39
C LEU A 208 -7.07 0.21 -3.57
N ALA A 209 -6.64 0.25 -2.31
CA ALA A 209 -6.76 -0.89 -1.39
C ALA A 209 -8.21 -1.28 -1.04
N LEU A 210 -9.22 -0.47 -1.43
CA LEU A 210 -10.63 -0.86 -1.39
C LEU A 210 -10.99 -1.86 -2.50
N ALA A 211 -10.18 -1.95 -3.53
CA ALA A 211 -10.34 -2.92 -4.60
C ALA A 211 -9.99 -4.33 -4.12
N SER A 212 -10.93 -4.99 -3.44
CA SER A 212 -10.75 -6.35 -2.90
C SER A 212 -10.43 -7.40 -3.97
N TYR A 213 -10.62 -7.06 -5.25
CA TYR A 213 -10.29 -7.88 -6.42
C TYR A 213 -8.79 -7.96 -6.69
N TYR A 214 -8.02 -7.02 -6.13
CA TYR A 214 -6.60 -6.88 -6.40
C TYR A 214 -5.76 -7.08 -5.15
N LEU A 215 -4.64 -7.77 -5.33
CA LEU A 215 -3.52 -7.70 -4.42
C LEU A 215 -2.71 -6.46 -4.78
N VAL A 216 -2.79 -5.43 -3.96
CA VAL A 216 -2.00 -4.21 -4.15
C VAL A 216 -0.57 -4.48 -3.69
N HIS A 217 0.34 -4.62 -4.62
CA HIS A 217 1.76 -4.73 -4.32
C HIS A 217 2.39 -3.33 -4.41
N PRO A 218 2.76 -2.70 -3.29
CA PRO A 218 3.60 -1.52 -3.32
C PRO A 218 5.01 -1.93 -3.72
N GLU A 219 5.62 -1.17 -4.63
CA GLU A 219 7.03 -1.31 -5.01
C GLU A 219 7.45 -2.77 -5.29
N LEU A 220 6.83 -3.40 -6.31
CA LEU A 220 7.35 -4.69 -6.78
C LEU A 220 8.76 -4.48 -7.30
N GLU A 221 9.75 -5.03 -6.59
CA GLU A 221 11.14 -5.04 -7.04
C GLU A 221 11.25 -5.85 -8.33
N MET A 222 11.50 -5.17 -9.41
CA MET A 222 11.71 -5.71 -10.74
C MET A 222 13.19 -5.68 -11.09
N ASN A 223 13.59 -6.36 -12.16
CA ASN A 223 15.00 -6.36 -12.60
C ASN A 223 15.54 -4.96 -12.95
N TYR A 224 14.65 -3.99 -13.18
CA TYR A 224 14.98 -2.64 -13.65
C TYR A 224 14.54 -1.51 -12.69
N GLY A 225 14.12 -1.83 -11.47
CA GLY A 225 13.67 -0.85 -10.48
C GLY A 225 12.34 -1.23 -9.82
N TYR A 226 11.74 -0.26 -9.17
CA TYR A 226 10.48 -0.42 -8.45
C TYR A 226 9.37 0.28 -9.22
N CYS A 227 8.26 -0.42 -9.47
CA CYS A 227 7.06 0.24 -9.97
C CYS A 227 6.24 0.78 -8.81
N ASP A 228 5.64 1.95 -8.96
CA ASP A 228 4.90 2.59 -7.88
C ASP A 228 3.68 1.77 -7.44
N PHE A 229 2.98 1.16 -8.40
CA PHE A 229 1.80 0.36 -8.13
C PHE A 229 1.71 -0.82 -9.09
N PHE A 230 1.44 -1.98 -8.54
CA PHE A 230 1.02 -3.13 -9.32
C PHE A 230 -0.28 -3.71 -8.72
N LEU A 231 -1.36 -3.62 -9.48
CA LEU A 231 -2.65 -4.22 -9.13
C LEU A 231 -2.77 -5.56 -9.84
N LEU A 232 -2.56 -6.62 -9.08
CA LEU A 232 -2.66 -7.99 -9.56
C LEU A 232 -3.99 -8.60 -9.15
N PRO A 233 -4.81 -9.11 -10.10
CA PRO A 233 -6.05 -9.78 -9.76
C PRO A 233 -5.84 -11.00 -8.85
N ASP A 234 -6.60 -11.08 -7.77
CA ASP A 234 -6.71 -12.28 -6.95
C ASP A 234 -7.63 -13.30 -7.66
N LYS A 235 -7.12 -13.95 -8.68
CA LYS A 235 -7.88 -14.93 -9.49
C LYS A 235 -8.34 -16.16 -8.73
N GLN A 236 -7.80 -16.42 -7.54
CA GLN A 236 -8.27 -17.52 -6.70
C GLN A 236 -9.62 -17.19 -6.08
N ARG A 237 -9.81 -15.91 -5.71
CA ARG A 237 -11.06 -15.42 -5.09
C ARG A 237 -12.03 -14.83 -6.11
N TYR A 238 -11.48 -14.20 -7.16
CA TYR A 238 -12.22 -13.47 -8.20
C TYR A 238 -11.72 -13.89 -9.59
N PRO A 239 -12.03 -15.11 -10.04
CA PRO A 239 -11.54 -15.65 -11.32
C PRO A 239 -12.04 -14.87 -12.54
N GLU A 240 -13.11 -14.11 -12.40
CA GLU A 240 -13.72 -13.27 -13.43
C GLU A 240 -12.95 -11.96 -13.70
N THR A 241 -12.07 -11.54 -12.80
CA THR A 241 -11.25 -10.32 -12.99
C THR A 241 -10.22 -10.55 -14.08
N LYS A 242 -10.28 -9.77 -15.17
CA LYS A 242 -9.47 -9.98 -16.36
C LYS A 242 -8.32 -9.00 -16.53
N HIS A 243 -8.38 -7.86 -15.84
CA HIS A 243 -7.48 -6.73 -16.03
C HIS A 243 -6.45 -6.64 -14.92
N SER A 244 -5.19 -6.39 -15.25
CA SER A 244 -4.11 -6.07 -14.32
C SER A 244 -3.49 -4.72 -14.68
N TYR A 245 -2.92 -4.02 -13.71
CA TYR A 245 -2.48 -2.65 -13.91
C TYR A 245 -1.09 -2.44 -13.32
N ILE A 246 -0.19 -1.91 -14.13
CA ILE A 246 1.07 -1.31 -13.68
C ILE A 246 0.92 0.19 -13.82
N MET A 247 1.28 0.92 -12.78
CA MET A 247 1.14 2.36 -12.79
C MET A 247 2.42 3.02 -12.31
N GLU A 248 2.75 4.10 -12.97
CA GLU A 248 3.82 5.01 -12.59
C GLU A 248 3.22 6.38 -12.30
N LEU A 249 3.55 6.92 -11.14
CA LEU A 249 3.09 8.23 -10.69
C LEU A 249 4.26 9.20 -10.68
N LYS A 250 4.11 10.33 -11.37
CA LYS A 250 5.09 11.40 -11.39
C LYS A 250 4.52 12.65 -10.74
N TYR A 251 5.29 13.27 -9.88
CA TYR A 251 4.94 14.51 -9.20
C TYR A 251 5.92 15.62 -9.53
N ALA A 252 5.41 16.74 -9.96
CA ALA A 252 6.17 17.97 -10.17
C ALA A 252 5.63 19.09 -9.28
N SER A 253 6.51 19.99 -8.85
CA SER A 253 6.11 21.17 -8.10
C SER A 253 5.21 22.09 -8.96
N ARG A 254 4.46 22.99 -8.33
CA ARG A 254 3.61 23.96 -9.04
C ARG A 254 4.40 24.90 -9.97
N THR A 255 5.67 25.10 -9.66
CA THR A 255 6.57 25.97 -10.42
C THR A 255 7.25 25.24 -11.57
N ALA A 256 7.06 23.94 -11.73
CA ALA A 256 7.68 23.15 -12.79
C ALA A 256 7.28 23.67 -14.18
N THR A 257 8.25 23.70 -15.07
CA THR A 257 8.08 24.11 -16.46
C THR A 257 7.48 22.98 -17.30
N GLU A 258 6.92 23.32 -18.46
CA GLU A 258 6.42 22.31 -19.41
C GLU A 258 7.51 21.34 -19.89
N ALA A 259 8.77 21.83 -20.00
CA ALA A 259 9.89 20.99 -20.38
C ALA A 259 10.21 19.94 -19.31
N GLU A 260 10.21 20.32 -18.03
CA GLU A 260 10.40 19.39 -16.89
C GLU A 260 9.26 18.37 -16.79
N LEU A 261 8.03 18.80 -17.05
CA LEU A 261 6.88 17.89 -17.08
C LEU A 261 7.02 16.85 -18.19
N GLU A 262 7.41 17.27 -19.39
CA GLU A 262 7.57 16.34 -20.50
C GLU A 262 8.76 15.39 -20.31
N GLU A 263 9.85 15.86 -19.72
CA GLU A 263 11.01 15.01 -19.35
C GLU A 263 10.57 13.92 -18.36
N GLN A 264 9.87 14.28 -17.29
CA GLN A 264 9.33 13.32 -16.32
C GLN A 264 8.34 12.33 -16.96
N ALA A 265 7.48 12.80 -17.86
CA ALA A 265 6.54 11.94 -18.57
C ALA A 265 7.26 10.95 -19.50
N CYS A 266 8.30 11.40 -20.21
CA CYS A 266 9.15 10.52 -21.03
C CYS A 266 9.84 9.45 -20.18
N GLU A 267 10.34 9.82 -19.02
CA GLU A 267 10.94 8.85 -18.09
C GLU A 267 9.89 7.84 -17.58
N GLY A 268 8.71 8.29 -17.16
CA GLY A 268 7.64 7.42 -16.72
C GLY A 268 7.19 6.42 -17.79
N ARG A 269 7.06 6.86 -19.05
CA ARG A 269 6.77 5.97 -20.18
C ARG A 269 7.86 4.91 -20.35
N ARG A 270 9.12 5.31 -20.30
CA ARG A 270 10.27 4.39 -20.42
C ARG A 270 10.28 3.36 -19.28
N GLN A 271 9.96 3.76 -18.07
CA GLN A 271 9.88 2.88 -16.91
C GLN A 271 8.75 1.85 -17.10
N LEU A 272 7.55 2.29 -17.49
CA LEU A 272 6.41 1.41 -17.76
C LEU A 272 6.71 0.39 -18.88
N GLU A 273 7.35 0.81 -19.97
CA GLU A 273 7.79 -0.11 -21.03
C GLU A 273 8.79 -1.16 -20.52
N GLN A 274 9.68 -0.79 -19.60
CA GLN A 274 10.62 -1.74 -19.00
C GLN A 274 9.92 -2.71 -18.06
N TYR A 275 8.98 -2.22 -17.24
CA TYR A 275 8.24 -3.05 -16.29
C TYR A 275 7.32 -4.04 -16.98
N SER A 276 6.66 -3.64 -18.06
CA SER A 276 5.78 -4.54 -18.82
C SER A 276 6.49 -5.76 -19.41
N ARG A 277 7.79 -5.64 -19.66
CA ARG A 277 8.66 -6.72 -20.18
C ARG A 277 9.33 -7.55 -19.09
N ASP A 278 9.14 -7.20 -17.82
CA ASP A 278 9.75 -7.95 -16.71
C ASP A 278 9.14 -9.34 -16.61
N LYS A 279 10.00 -10.35 -16.45
CA LYS A 279 9.57 -11.76 -16.38
C LYS A 279 8.64 -12.03 -15.20
N LYS A 280 8.80 -11.31 -14.08
CA LYS A 280 7.91 -11.45 -12.91
C LYS A 280 6.51 -10.95 -13.26
N VAL A 281 6.41 -9.78 -13.89
CA VAL A 281 5.15 -9.18 -14.33
C VAL A 281 4.43 -10.09 -15.33
N LEU A 282 5.13 -10.55 -16.34
CA LEU A 282 4.58 -11.46 -17.37
C LEU A 282 4.11 -12.79 -16.77
N LEU A 283 4.85 -13.34 -15.81
CA LEU A 283 4.48 -14.58 -15.15
C LEU A 283 3.24 -14.41 -14.26
N VAL A 284 3.22 -13.35 -13.44
CA VAL A 284 2.17 -13.12 -12.45
C VAL A 284 0.90 -12.59 -13.11
N GLY A 285 1.04 -11.72 -14.13
CA GLY A 285 -0.05 -11.18 -14.93
C GLY A 285 -0.56 -12.15 -16.02
N SER A 286 -0.01 -13.36 -16.10
CA SER A 286 -0.40 -14.33 -17.12
C SER A 286 -1.91 -14.61 -17.13
N GLY A 287 -2.53 -14.45 -18.30
CA GLY A 287 -3.97 -14.60 -18.50
C GLY A 287 -4.79 -13.40 -18.03
N THR A 288 -4.18 -12.22 -17.93
CA THR A 288 -4.85 -10.93 -17.76
C THR A 288 -4.48 -9.98 -18.90
N ASP A 289 -5.36 -9.00 -19.15
CA ASP A 289 -5.05 -7.85 -19.98
C ASP A 289 -4.27 -6.85 -19.14
N LEU A 290 -2.99 -6.66 -19.46
CA LEU A 290 -2.11 -5.76 -18.71
C LEU A 290 -2.22 -4.33 -19.23
N HIS A 291 -2.56 -3.41 -18.35
CA HIS A 291 -2.62 -1.98 -18.61
C HIS A 291 -1.42 -1.27 -17.97
N CYS A 292 -0.75 -0.41 -18.74
CA CYS A 292 0.39 0.37 -18.31
C CYS A 292 0.01 1.85 -18.24
N ILE A 293 -0.17 2.40 -17.04
CA ILE A 293 -0.78 3.71 -16.84
C ILE A 293 0.24 4.69 -16.26
N LEU A 294 0.36 5.85 -16.91
CA LEU A 294 1.11 6.99 -16.41
C LEU A 294 0.15 8.02 -15.82
N LEU A 295 0.36 8.35 -14.55
CA LEU A 295 -0.28 9.46 -13.85
C LEU A 295 0.75 10.53 -13.56
N GLN A 296 0.53 11.77 -14.02
CA GLN A 296 1.41 12.89 -13.72
C GLN A 296 0.66 14.04 -13.08
N PHE A 297 1.24 14.56 -12.00
CA PHE A 297 0.70 15.67 -11.23
C PHE A 297 1.64 16.86 -11.26
N LYS A 298 1.04 18.06 -11.35
CA LYS A 298 1.71 19.34 -11.11
C LYS A 298 1.07 19.99 -9.89
N GLY A 299 1.75 19.90 -8.75
CA GLY A 299 1.13 20.26 -7.48
C GLY A 299 -0.10 19.38 -7.21
N TRP A 300 -1.28 19.97 -7.24
CA TRP A 300 -2.54 19.27 -6.93
C TRP A 300 -3.31 18.80 -8.15
N ASP A 301 -2.92 19.24 -9.34
CA ASP A 301 -3.63 18.96 -10.57
C ASP A 301 -3.02 17.75 -11.29
N MET A 302 -3.85 16.78 -11.62
CA MET A 302 -3.47 15.72 -12.53
C MET A 302 -3.43 16.28 -13.96
N VAL A 303 -2.21 16.45 -14.48
CA VAL A 303 -1.97 17.02 -15.80
C VAL A 303 -1.86 15.98 -16.90
N LYS A 304 -1.60 14.72 -16.52
CA LYS A 304 -1.54 13.61 -17.47
C LYS A 304 -2.12 12.34 -16.85
N CYS A 305 -2.96 11.63 -17.62
CA CYS A 305 -3.54 10.34 -17.27
C CYS A 305 -3.68 9.56 -18.58
N GLU A 306 -2.70 8.73 -18.87
CA GLU A 306 -2.60 8.06 -20.17
C GLU A 306 -2.18 6.60 -20.03
N GLU A 307 -2.64 5.78 -20.97
CA GLU A 307 -2.22 4.40 -21.11
C GLU A 307 -1.12 4.29 -22.16
N ILE A 308 -0.04 3.61 -21.79
CA ILE A 308 1.09 3.34 -22.67
C ILE A 308 0.87 1.96 -23.30
N LYS A 309 0.97 1.88 -24.61
CA LYS A 309 0.98 0.59 -25.32
C LYS A 309 2.29 -0.13 -25.04
N CYS A 310 2.21 -1.20 -24.29
CA CYS A 310 3.34 -2.04 -23.92
C CYS A 310 3.40 -3.31 -24.74
#